data_d82f7a2e4eff5660e3a36cfcaf587521
#
_entry.id   d82f7a2e4eff5660e3a36cfcaf587521
#
_cell.length_a   1.000
_cell.length_b   1.000
_cell.length_c   1.000
_cell.angle_alpha   90.00
_cell.angle_beta   90.00
_cell.angle_gamma   90.00
#
_symmetry.space_group_name_H-M   'P 1'
#
loop_
_entity.id
_entity.type
_entity.pdbx_description
1 polymer ?
#
loop_
_entity_poly.entity_id
_entity_poly.type
_entity_poly.pdbx_seq_one_letter_code
_entity_poly.pdbx_strand_id
1 'polypeptide(L)'
;AEGRQLFFFFSVMQIDAAVNNGNSGGPIIDEFGNVQAIVFAGMLEYQGLNFAIPVEYLKILIPRLYYGGEITHPFVGAYGKSFKDKGVEVLWVQNSSPAKYAGLKEGCIITKINGTKINSINDLHFTQMSLLSKSIIEYTIIDESGTEKEILVLSDVRKEYPGYDFYKKSSVANSIYPLFGMKLKNVSSFFGNKYIVDSVVKGSIADESGFSELDPVKIYRTYLSPDEDILFAEIYSKKKSNGYLDVSLVLATPLDSENFF
;
A
#
# COMPACT_ATOMS: atom_id res chain seq x y z
N ALA A 1 7.33 17.57 -19.51
CA ALA A 1 6.87 17.12 -18.19
C ALA A 1 6.86 15.61 -18.23
N GLU A 2 7.89 14.99 -17.69
CA GLU A 2 7.98 13.54 -17.51
C GLU A 2 6.90 13.15 -16.53
N GLY A 3 6.01 12.25 -16.96
CA GLY A 3 4.89 11.80 -16.17
C GLY A 3 5.37 11.06 -14.92
N ARG A 4 5.30 11.72 -13.77
CA ARG A 4 5.38 11.04 -12.49
C ARG A 4 4.21 10.08 -12.44
N GLN A 5 4.48 8.79 -12.32
CA GLN A 5 3.45 7.80 -12.01
C GLN A 5 2.96 8.06 -10.59
N LEU A 6 1.89 8.83 -10.47
CA LEU A 6 1.12 8.92 -9.23
C LEU A 6 0.36 7.60 -9.10
N PHE A 7 0.83 6.72 -8.23
CA PHE A 7 0.07 5.52 -7.87
C PHE A 7 -1.11 5.94 -6.98
N PHE A 8 -2.22 6.25 -7.63
CA PHE A 8 -3.48 6.37 -6.91
C PHE A 8 -4.07 4.97 -6.74
N PHE A 9 -4.31 4.57 -5.51
CA PHE A 9 -4.96 3.30 -5.18
C PHE A 9 -6.46 3.39 -5.38
N PHE A 10 -6.89 3.59 -6.61
CA PHE A 10 -8.29 3.49 -6.98
C PHE A 10 -8.44 2.57 -8.19
N SER A 11 -9.56 1.86 -8.21
CA SER A 11 -9.91 1.06 -9.37
C SER A 11 -10.15 1.97 -10.56
N VAL A 12 -9.53 1.69 -11.69
CA VAL A 12 -9.78 2.38 -12.95
C VAL A 12 -10.80 1.59 -13.75
N MET A 13 -11.64 2.28 -14.50
CA MET A 13 -12.54 1.68 -15.47
C MET A 13 -11.79 1.51 -16.78
N GLN A 14 -11.65 0.26 -17.25
CA GLN A 14 -11.18 -0.01 -18.61
C GLN A 14 -12.34 0.15 -19.58
N ILE A 15 -12.10 0.81 -20.70
CA ILE A 15 -13.09 1.07 -21.74
C ILE A 15 -12.53 0.70 -23.12
N ASP A 16 -13.40 0.27 -24.01
CA ASP A 16 -13.10 -0.04 -25.41
C ASP A 16 -13.43 1.12 -26.37
N ALA A 17 -14.02 2.21 -25.85
CA ALA A 17 -14.31 3.40 -26.62
C ALA A 17 -13.02 4.02 -27.16
N ALA A 18 -13.02 4.48 -28.41
CA ALA A 18 -11.85 5.10 -29.03
C ALA A 18 -11.47 6.40 -28.30
N VAL A 19 -10.31 6.39 -27.66
CA VAL A 19 -9.74 7.56 -27.00
C VAL A 19 -8.56 8.06 -27.81
N ASN A 20 -8.62 9.33 -28.20
CA ASN A 20 -7.57 10.03 -28.95
C ASN A 20 -7.07 11.23 -28.14
N ASN A 21 -5.96 11.83 -28.60
CA ASN A 21 -5.46 13.07 -28.06
C ASN A 21 -6.55 14.15 -28.09
N GLY A 22 -6.82 14.77 -26.94
CA GLY A 22 -7.88 15.75 -26.75
C GLY A 22 -9.13 15.22 -26.03
N ASN A 23 -9.30 13.91 -25.90
CA ASN A 23 -10.42 13.32 -25.17
C ASN A 23 -10.17 13.23 -23.64
N SER A 24 -8.91 13.34 -23.17
CA SER A 24 -8.57 13.33 -21.75
C SER A 24 -9.30 14.46 -21.00
N GLY A 25 -9.91 14.13 -19.87
CA GLY A 25 -10.78 15.02 -19.10
C GLY A 25 -12.23 15.02 -19.59
N GLY A 26 -12.55 14.40 -20.73
CA GLY A 26 -13.91 14.24 -21.23
C GLY A 26 -14.71 13.19 -20.42
N PRO A 27 -16.04 13.38 -20.30
CA PRO A 27 -16.89 12.45 -19.59
C PRO A 27 -17.21 11.20 -20.42
N ILE A 28 -17.32 10.07 -19.74
CA ILE A 28 -17.98 8.87 -20.25
C ILE A 28 -19.41 8.90 -19.75
N ILE A 29 -20.35 8.82 -20.70
CA ILE A 29 -21.77 9.02 -20.45
C ILE A 29 -22.51 7.73 -20.83
N ASP A 30 -23.46 7.30 -19.98
CA ASP A 30 -24.35 6.19 -20.26
C ASP A 30 -25.49 6.59 -21.22
N GLU A 31 -26.30 5.63 -21.65
CA GLU A 31 -27.44 5.86 -22.54
C GLU A 31 -28.53 6.79 -21.97
N PHE A 32 -28.51 7.03 -20.65
CA PHE A 32 -29.44 7.94 -19.95
C PHE A 32 -28.86 9.35 -19.77
N GLY A 33 -27.63 9.60 -20.22
CA GLY A 33 -26.96 10.90 -20.08
C GLY A 33 -26.24 11.09 -18.76
N ASN A 34 -26.07 10.06 -17.90
CA ASN A 34 -25.34 10.17 -16.66
C ASN A 34 -23.84 9.99 -16.88
N VAL A 35 -23.02 10.81 -16.23
CA VAL A 35 -21.56 10.64 -16.24
C VAL A 35 -21.18 9.45 -15.37
N GLN A 36 -20.48 8.48 -15.96
CA GLN A 36 -20.02 7.26 -15.29
C GLN A 36 -18.51 7.35 -14.93
N ALA A 37 -17.72 8.06 -15.73
CA ALA A 37 -16.30 8.20 -15.51
C ALA A 37 -15.72 9.40 -16.27
N ILE A 38 -14.44 9.71 -16.02
CA ILE A 38 -13.66 10.72 -16.76
C ILE A 38 -12.46 10.04 -17.41
N VAL A 39 -12.30 10.22 -18.72
CA VAL A 39 -11.14 9.70 -19.47
C VAL A 39 -9.84 10.34 -18.98
N PHE A 40 -8.82 9.53 -18.67
CA PHE A 40 -7.53 10.08 -18.25
C PHE A 40 -6.32 9.50 -18.99
N ALA A 41 -6.40 8.27 -19.49
CA ALA A 41 -5.28 7.63 -20.17
C ALA A 41 -5.76 6.67 -21.27
N GLY A 42 -4.96 6.52 -22.31
CA GLY A 42 -5.07 5.50 -23.33
C GLY A 42 -3.69 4.92 -23.63
N MET A 43 -3.60 3.62 -23.83
CA MET A 43 -2.40 2.98 -24.35
C MET A 43 -2.42 3.06 -25.88
N LEU A 44 -1.70 4.01 -26.46
CA LEU A 44 -1.66 4.27 -27.90
C LEU A 44 -1.18 3.06 -28.71
N GLU A 45 -0.40 2.17 -28.11
CA GLU A 45 0.13 0.95 -28.74
C GLU A 45 -0.88 -0.21 -28.79
N TYR A 46 -1.98 -0.12 -27.99
CA TYR A 46 -2.99 -1.17 -27.90
C TYR A 46 -4.39 -0.59 -28.12
N GLN A 47 -5.02 -0.97 -29.23
CA GLN A 47 -6.42 -0.59 -29.49
C GLN A 47 -7.34 -1.15 -28.42
N GLY A 48 -8.21 -0.30 -27.84
CA GLY A 48 -9.21 -0.71 -26.85
C GLY A 48 -8.71 -0.81 -25.41
N LEU A 49 -7.46 -0.42 -25.12
CA LEU A 49 -6.93 -0.32 -23.76
C LEU A 49 -6.93 1.15 -23.31
N ASN A 50 -8.11 1.66 -23.01
CA ASN A 50 -8.28 3.01 -22.49
C ASN A 50 -8.80 2.96 -21.06
N PHE A 51 -8.48 3.97 -20.27
CA PHE A 51 -8.78 4.01 -18.84
C PHE A 51 -9.49 5.30 -18.46
N ALA A 52 -10.44 5.17 -17.56
CA ALA A 52 -11.22 6.28 -17.03
C ALA A 52 -11.32 6.19 -15.51
N ILE A 53 -11.41 7.33 -14.85
CA ILE A 53 -11.61 7.45 -13.41
C ILE A 53 -13.11 7.37 -13.14
N PRO A 54 -13.60 6.35 -12.38
CA PRO A 54 -15.01 6.24 -12.02
C PRO A 54 -15.55 7.48 -11.30
N VAL A 55 -16.80 7.81 -11.56
CA VAL A 55 -17.44 9.03 -11.03
C VAL A 55 -17.55 9.03 -9.50
N GLU A 56 -17.54 7.86 -8.87
CA GLU A 56 -17.57 7.71 -7.41
C GLU A 56 -16.39 8.42 -6.74
N TYR A 57 -15.19 8.33 -7.32
CA TYR A 57 -14.00 9.04 -6.82
C TYR A 57 -14.14 10.55 -7.01
N LEU A 58 -14.70 10.97 -8.16
CA LEU A 58 -14.93 12.40 -8.43
C LEU A 58 -15.92 13.02 -7.44
N LYS A 59 -17.01 12.31 -7.10
CA LYS A 59 -17.99 12.77 -6.11
C LYS A 59 -17.35 13.10 -4.76
N ILE A 60 -16.33 12.33 -4.36
CA ILE A 60 -15.58 12.58 -3.13
C ILE A 60 -14.67 13.81 -3.27
N LEU A 61 -14.07 14.01 -4.43
CA LEU A 61 -13.06 15.05 -4.64
C LEU A 61 -13.67 16.41 -5.06
N ILE A 62 -14.81 16.43 -5.76
CA ILE A 62 -15.43 17.65 -6.25
C ILE A 62 -15.60 18.74 -5.18
N PRO A 63 -16.10 18.48 -3.96
CA PRO A 63 -16.22 19.51 -2.94
C PRO A 63 -14.87 20.17 -2.59
N ARG A 64 -13.78 19.38 -2.58
CA ARG A 64 -12.44 19.89 -2.30
C ARG A 64 -11.87 20.68 -3.48
N LEU A 65 -12.14 20.25 -4.71
CA LEU A 65 -11.73 20.96 -5.92
C LEU A 65 -12.37 22.34 -5.98
N TYR A 66 -13.63 22.51 -5.53
CA TYR A 66 -14.30 23.80 -5.48
C TYR A 66 -13.63 24.78 -4.52
N TYR A 67 -13.11 24.32 -3.40
CA TYR A 67 -12.40 25.18 -2.44
C TYR A 67 -10.98 25.52 -2.90
N GLY A 68 -10.44 24.79 -3.87
CA GLY A 68 -9.07 24.97 -4.34
C GLY A 68 -8.02 24.54 -3.31
N GLY A 69 -6.74 24.74 -3.67
CA GLY A 69 -5.61 24.35 -2.84
C GLY A 69 -5.17 22.89 -3.08
N GLU A 70 -4.29 22.42 -2.23
CA GLU A 70 -3.76 21.06 -2.29
C GLU A 70 -4.73 20.06 -1.64
N ILE A 71 -5.06 18.98 -2.35
CA ILE A 71 -5.85 17.89 -1.80
C ILE A 71 -4.89 16.91 -1.12
N THR A 72 -4.89 16.90 0.21
CA THR A 72 -4.11 15.98 1.02
C THR A 72 -4.99 14.82 1.50
N HIS A 73 -4.36 13.66 1.71
CA HIS A 73 -5.04 12.45 2.20
C HIS A 73 -4.54 12.08 3.59
N PRO A 74 -5.41 11.52 4.45
CA PRO A 74 -5.00 11.07 5.77
C PRO A 74 -4.05 9.87 5.66
N PHE A 75 -3.15 9.78 6.64
CA PHE A 75 -2.19 8.70 6.80
C PHE A 75 -2.05 8.37 8.28
N VAL A 76 -2.07 7.09 8.62
CA VAL A 76 -1.95 6.67 10.01
C VAL A 76 -0.64 5.93 10.32
N GLY A 77 0.09 5.51 9.29
CA GLY A 77 1.39 4.86 9.44
C GLY A 77 1.29 3.38 9.78
N ALA A 78 0.42 2.68 9.07
CA ALA A 78 0.27 1.24 9.17
C ALA A 78 0.39 0.58 7.78
N TYR A 79 0.68 -0.71 7.78
CA TYR A 79 0.72 -1.57 6.61
C TYR A 79 -0.20 -2.76 6.84
N GLY A 80 -1.05 -3.08 5.87
CA GLY A 80 -2.03 -4.15 6.01
C GLY A 80 -2.45 -4.72 4.66
N LYS A 81 -3.32 -5.70 4.71
CA LYS A 81 -3.91 -6.33 3.52
C LYS A 81 -5.36 -6.70 3.76
N SER A 82 -6.11 -6.92 2.70
CA SER A 82 -7.47 -7.44 2.79
C SER A 82 -7.50 -8.80 3.49
N PHE A 83 -8.44 -8.99 4.41
CA PHE A 83 -8.63 -10.21 5.17
C PHE A 83 -9.98 -10.86 4.88
N LYS A 84 -10.02 -11.80 3.92
CA LYS A 84 -11.18 -12.67 3.63
C LYS A 84 -12.53 -11.91 3.53
N ASP A 85 -12.55 -10.75 2.90
CA ASP A 85 -13.72 -9.86 2.79
C ASP A 85 -14.34 -9.46 4.15
N LYS A 86 -13.53 -9.48 5.22
CA LYS A 86 -13.94 -9.16 6.59
C LYS A 86 -13.28 -7.91 7.15
N GLY A 87 -12.47 -7.24 6.35
CA GLY A 87 -11.73 -6.06 6.77
C GLY A 87 -10.29 -6.03 6.28
N VAL A 88 -9.46 -5.26 6.97
CA VAL A 88 -8.02 -5.13 6.70
C VAL A 88 -7.23 -5.62 7.89
N GLU A 89 -6.44 -6.69 7.68
CA GLU A 89 -5.48 -7.18 8.67
C GLU A 89 -4.28 -6.24 8.73
N VAL A 90 -3.98 -5.76 9.92
CA VAL A 90 -2.80 -4.94 10.20
C VAL A 90 -1.58 -5.84 10.33
N LEU A 91 -0.69 -5.78 9.36
CA LEU A 91 0.52 -6.60 9.34
C LEU A 91 1.69 -5.92 10.04
N TRP A 92 1.71 -4.59 10.02
CA TRP A 92 2.76 -3.83 10.67
C TRP A 92 2.31 -2.39 11.00
N VAL A 93 2.87 -1.83 12.09
CA VAL A 93 2.60 -0.47 12.54
C VAL A 93 3.93 0.25 12.74
N GLN A 94 4.09 1.38 12.06
CA GLN A 94 5.31 2.19 12.12
C GLN A 94 5.51 2.77 13.52
N ASN A 95 6.73 2.67 14.03
CA ASN A 95 7.09 3.35 15.26
C ASN A 95 6.94 4.87 15.12
N SER A 96 6.45 5.52 16.17
CA SER A 96 6.18 6.98 16.17
C SER A 96 5.19 7.43 15.09
N SER A 97 4.19 6.60 14.80
CA SER A 97 3.07 6.93 13.89
C SER A 97 1.78 7.22 14.65
N PRO A 98 0.80 7.90 14.01
CA PRO A 98 -0.54 8.07 14.54
C PRO A 98 -1.17 6.76 15.01
N ALA A 99 -1.09 5.71 14.19
CA ALA A 99 -1.61 4.38 14.52
C ALA A 99 -0.98 3.79 15.79
N LYS A 100 0.35 3.95 15.93
CA LYS A 100 1.08 3.46 17.12
C LYS A 100 0.65 4.19 18.38
N TYR A 101 0.50 5.51 18.33
CA TYR A 101 0.05 6.31 19.47
C TYR A 101 -1.39 6.03 19.86
N ALA A 102 -2.26 5.71 18.91
CA ALA A 102 -3.64 5.31 19.15
C ALA A 102 -3.79 3.87 19.66
N GLY A 103 -2.69 3.09 19.72
CA GLY A 103 -2.71 1.73 20.22
C GLY A 103 -3.09 0.65 19.19
N LEU A 104 -3.09 0.99 17.90
CA LEU A 104 -3.22 -0.01 16.84
C LEU A 104 -2.04 -0.98 16.89
N LYS A 105 -2.30 -2.27 16.75
CA LYS A 105 -1.29 -3.35 16.84
C LYS A 105 -1.33 -4.24 15.61
N GLU A 106 -0.21 -4.90 15.34
CA GLU A 106 -0.14 -6.00 14.38
C GLU A 106 -1.13 -7.10 14.78
N GLY A 107 -1.72 -7.79 13.80
CA GLY A 107 -2.72 -8.83 14.01
C GLY A 107 -4.16 -8.33 14.22
N CYS A 108 -4.37 -7.03 14.47
CA CYS A 108 -5.72 -6.48 14.52
C CYS A 108 -6.35 -6.47 13.12
N ILE A 109 -7.68 -6.59 13.05
CA ILE A 109 -8.45 -6.48 11.82
C ILE A 109 -9.30 -5.20 11.89
N ILE A 110 -9.10 -4.27 10.97
CA ILE A 110 -9.93 -3.07 10.83
C ILE A 110 -11.21 -3.46 10.11
N THR A 111 -12.36 -3.21 10.74
CA THR A 111 -13.68 -3.58 10.21
C THR A 111 -14.55 -2.39 9.86
N LYS A 112 -14.31 -1.21 10.47
CA LYS A 112 -15.03 0.04 10.16
C LYS A 112 -14.10 1.25 10.29
N ILE A 113 -14.43 2.31 9.56
CA ILE A 113 -13.85 3.65 9.69
C ILE A 113 -15.00 4.65 9.80
N ASN A 114 -15.07 5.42 10.89
CA ASN A 114 -16.17 6.35 11.19
C ASN A 114 -17.56 5.70 10.98
N GLY A 115 -17.73 4.46 11.47
CA GLY A 115 -18.95 3.68 11.32
C GLY A 115 -19.16 3.03 9.93
N THR A 116 -18.41 3.44 8.90
CA THR A 116 -18.47 2.84 7.54
C THR A 116 -17.77 1.48 7.53
N LYS A 117 -18.47 0.45 7.08
CA LYS A 117 -17.94 -0.92 7.01
C LYS A 117 -16.82 -1.02 5.97
N ILE A 118 -15.74 -1.70 6.34
CA ILE A 118 -14.56 -1.98 5.53
C ILE A 118 -14.46 -3.49 5.32
N ASN A 119 -14.44 -3.96 4.08
CA ASN A 119 -14.27 -5.37 3.74
C ASN A 119 -12.89 -5.65 3.11
N SER A 120 -12.26 -4.62 2.53
CA SER A 120 -11.00 -4.73 1.79
C SER A 120 -10.11 -3.52 2.01
N ILE A 121 -8.85 -3.61 1.58
CA ILE A 121 -7.91 -2.48 1.56
C ILE A 121 -8.42 -1.36 0.62
N ASN A 122 -9.08 -1.71 -0.47
CA ASN A 122 -9.68 -0.75 -1.39
C ASN A 122 -10.81 0.05 -0.73
N ASP A 123 -11.67 -0.61 0.06
CA ASP A 123 -12.72 0.08 0.83
C ASP A 123 -12.11 1.03 1.86
N LEU A 124 -11.00 0.61 2.49
CA LEU A 124 -10.28 1.44 3.44
C LEU A 124 -9.78 2.73 2.76
N HIS A 125 -9.08 2.59 1.63
CA HIS A 125 -8.58 3.76 0.89
C HIS A 125 -9.71 4.64 0.38
N PHE A 126 -10.75 4.06 -0.20
CA PHE A 126 -11.92 4.81 -0.68
C PHE A 126 -12.56 5.62 0.45
N THR A 127 -12.73 5.00 1.62
CA THR A 127 -13.28 5.70 2.80
C THR A 127 -12.34 6.80 3.29
N GLN A 128 -11.04 6.53 3.38
CA GLN A 128 -10.06 7.53 3.79
C GLN A 128 -9.96 8.72 2.83
N MET A 129 -10.14 8.50 1.52
CA MET A 129 -10.16 9.60 0.53
C MET A 129 -11.22 10.66 0.83
N SER A 130 -12.32 10.29 1.48
CA SER A 130 -13.38 11.22 1.87
C SER A 130 -13.03 12.06 3.11
N LEU A 131 -12.01 11.65 3.87
CA LEU A 131 -11.65 12.26 5.15
C LEU A 131 -10.55 13.31 4.99
N LEU A 132 -10.51 14.26 5.91
CA LEU A 132 -9.46 15.26 5.97
C LEU A 132 -8.20 14.68 6.63
N SER A 133 -7.04 15.04 6.11
CA SER A 133 -5.77 14.82 6.84
C SER A 133 -5.74 15.69 8.11
N LYS A 134 -4.94 15.28 9.11
CA LYS A 134 -4.85 15.93 10.42
C LYS A 134 -6.18 16.01 11.16
N SER A 135 -7.05 15.03 10.94
CA SER A 135 -8.33 14.88 11.63
C SER A 135 -8.35 13.61 12.47
N ILE A 136 -9.27 13.57 13.44
CA ILE A 136 -9.49 12.37 14.25
C ILE A 136 -10.36 11.42 13.44
N ILE A 137 -9.89 10.19 13.28
CA ILE A 137 -10.57 9.12 12.58
C ILE A 137 -10.82 7.98 13.58
N GLU A 138 -12.06 7.53 13.65
CA GLU A 138 -12.44 6.37 14.46
C GLU A 138 -12.26 5.10 13.64
N TYR A 139 -11.52 4.15 14.21
CA TYR A 139 -11.37 2.81 13.67
C TYR A 139 -12.03 1.80 14.61
N THR A 140 -12.96 0.99 14.09
CA THR A 140 -13.42 -0.21 14.78
C THR A 140 -12.50 -1.36 14.37
N ILE A 141 -11.88 -1.97 15.35
CA ILE A 141 -10.92 -3.07 15.16
C ILE A 141 -11.36 -4.32 15.91
N ILE A 142 -10.99 -5.48 15.41
CA ILE A 142 -11.02 -6.75 16.16
C ILE A 142 -9.57 -7.07 16.53
N ASP A 143 -9.29 -7.22 17.82
CA ASP A 143 -7.96 -7.57 18.29
C ASP A 143 -7.67 -9.08 18.20
N GLU A 144 -6.44 -9.49 18.53
CA GLU A 144 -6.00 -10.89 18.50
C GLU A 144 -6.86 -11.82 19.42
N SER A 145 -7.51 -11.27 20.44
CA SER A 145 -8.43 -12.02 21.31
C SER A 145 -9.84 -12.19 20.71
N GLY A 146 -10.10 -11.57 19.55
CA GLY A 146 -11.41 -11.52 18.92
C GLY A 146 -12.35 -10.46 19.50
N THR A 147 -11.83 -9.55 20.32
CA THR A 147 -12.64 -8.48 20.94
C THR A 147 -12.71 -7.28 20.01
N GLU A 148 -13.95 -6.80 19.76
CA GLU A 148 -14.17 -5.56 19.01
C GLU A 148 -13.88 -4.34 19.91
N LYS A 149 -13.16 -3.37 19.38
CA LYS A 149 -12.76 -2.12 20.07
C LYS A 149 -12.80 -0.95 19.11
N GLU A 150 -13.05 0.22 19.65
CA GLU A 150 -12.92 1.49 18.95
C GLU A 150 -11.64 2.19 19.38
N ILE A 151 -10.89 2.71 18.43
CA ILE A 151 -9.71 3.53 18.66
C ILE A 151 -9.82 4.83 17.86
N LEU A 152 -9.37 5.92 18.46
CA LEU A 152 -9.33 7.22 17.82
C LEU A 152 -7.90 7.53 17.38
N VAL A 153 -7.72 7.78 16.10
CA VAL A 153 -6.41 8.06 15.50
C VAL A 153 -6.40 9.48 14.97
N LEU A 154 -5.52 10.33 15.47
CA LEU A 154 -5.25 11.63 14.86
C LEU A 154 -4.36 11.41 13.65
N SER A 155 -4.93 11.43 12.45
CA SER A 155 -4.20 11.18 11.21
C SER A 155 -3.15 12.25 10.90
N ASP A 156 -2.12 11.88 10.17
CA ASP A 156 -1.16 12.80 9.56
C ASP A 156 -1.50 12.99 8.06
N VAL A 157 -0.67 13.70 7.34
CA VAL A 157 -0.73 13.84 5.88
C VAL A 157 0.01 12.68 5.23
N ARG A 158 -0.65 12.01 4.26
CA ARG A 158 0.02 10.99 3.44
C ARG A 158 1.11 11.66 2.59
N LYS A 159 2.31 11.14 2.67
CA LYS A 159 3.43 11.53 1.82
C LYS A 159 3.35 10.83 0.47
N GLU A 160 4.07 11.36 -0.52
CA GLU A 160 4.18 10.77 -1.85
C GLU A 160 4.72 9.33 -1.79
N TYR A 161 5.73 9.10 -0.94
CA TYR A 161 6.35 7.79 -0.72
C TYR A 161 6.27 7.40 0.76
N PRO A 162 5.16 6.82 1.24
CA PRO A 162 5.02 6.42 2.64
C PRO A 162 6.08 5.42 3.08
N GLY A 163 6.47 4.49 2.21
CA GLY A 163 7.50 3.48 2.44
C GLY A 163 8.87 4.06 2.75
N TYR A 164 9.16 5.28 2.31
CA TYR A 164 10.41 5.97 2.63
C TYR A 164 10.57 6.18 4.14
N ASP A 165 9.51 6.61 4.81
CA ASP A 165 9.52 6.76 6.27
C ASP A 165 9.71 5.42 6.98
N PHE A 166 9.08 4.35 6.46
CA PHE A 166 9.28 2.99 6.97
C PHE A 166 10.74 2.54 6.85
N TYR A 167 11.34 2.78 5.71
CA TYR A 167 12.75 2.46 5.47
C TYR A 167 13.70 3.27 6.35
N LYS A 168 13.51 4.59 6.45
CA LYS A 168 14.43 5.48 7.18
C LYS A 168 14.30 5.39 8.70
N LYS A 169 13.09 5.14 9.22
CA LYS A 169 12.82 5.14 10.68
C LYS A 169 12.89 3.75 11.31
N SER A 170 13.13 2.69 10.52
CA SER A 170 13.20 1.32 10.98
C SER A 170 14.60 0.74 10.77
N SER A 171 14.95 -0.31 11.54
CA SER A 171 16.10 -1.13 11.18
C SER A 171 15.87 -1.82 9.83
N VAL A 172 16.94 -2.15 9.10
CA VAL A 172 16.82 -2.82 7.79
C VAL A 172 15.94 -4.07 7.88
N ALA A 173 16.12 -4.91 8.91
CA ALA A 173 15.33 -6.11 9.11
C ALA A 173 13.82 -5.81 9.29
N ASN A 174 13.51 -4.73 10.02
CA ASN A 174 12.13 -4.34 10.28
C ASN A 174 11.47 -3.67 9.06
N SER A 175 12.23 -3.00 8.20
CA SER A 175 11.73 -2.41 6.97
C SER A 175 11.46 -3.45 5.87
N ILE A 176 12.14 -4.61 5.90
CA ILE A 176 11.94 -5.70 4.94
C ILE A 176 10.51 -6.25 5.00
N TYR A 177 9.91 -6.32 6.19
CA TYR A 177 8.57 -6.89 6.32
C TYR A 177 7.49 -6.06 5.59
N PRO A 178 7.30 -4.77 5.89
CA PRO A 178 6.27 -3.98 5.21
C PRO A 178 6.59 -3.68 3.73
N LEU A 179 7.87 -3.74 3.33
CA LEU A 179 8.26 -3.36 1.97
C LEU A 179 8.37 -4.56 1.02
N PHE A 180 8.82 -5.71 1.51
CA PHE A 180 9.02 -6.91 0.69
C PHE A 180 8.12 -8.08 1.10
N GLY A 181 7.40 -7.97 2.23
CA GLY A 181 6.51 -9.02 2.73
C GLY A 181 7.22 -10.19 3.42
N MET A 182 8.46 -10.00 3.89
CA MET A 182 9.26 -11.04 4.53
C MET A 182 9.61 -10.65 5.96
N LYS A 183 9.02 -11.34 6.94
CA LYS A 183 9.35 -11.15 8.36
C LYS A 183 10.64 -11.90 8.69
N LEU A 184 11.58 -11.21 9.31
CA LEU A 184 12.92 -11.74 9.59
C LEU A 184 13.15 -11.89 11.09
N LYS A 185 13.71 -13.05 11.50
CA LYS A 185 14.28 -13.27 12.84
C LYS A 185 15.79 -13.21 12.79
N ASN A 186 16.39 -12.47 13.71
CA ASN A 186 17.84 -12.41 13.85
C ASN A 186 18.40 -13.73 14.40
N VAL A 187 19.40 -14.29 13.76
CA VAL A 187 20.01 -15.60 14.14
C VAL A 187 21.32 -15.42 14.91
N SER A 188 21.93 -14.24 14.87
CA SER A 188 23.26 -14.00 15.44
C SER A 188 23.26 -12.77 16.35
N SER A 189 23.65 -12.96 17.59
CA SER A 189 23.81 -11.89 18.57
C SER A 189 25.11 -11.09 18.42
N PHE A 190 26.08 -11.49 17.59
CA PHE A 190 27.42 -10.90 17.62
C PHE A 190 27.90 -10.21 16.34
N PHE A 191 27.57 -10.64 15.15
CA PHE A 191 28.00 -9.97 13.91
C PHE A 191 27.15 -10.35 12.69
N GLY A 192 26.50 -9.37 12.12
CA GLY A 192 26.11 -9.39 10.73
C GLY A 192 24.61 -9.60 10.45
N ASN A 193 24.21 -9.07 9.31
CA ASN A 193 22.90 -9.06 8.71
C ASN A 193 22.44 -10.47 8.28
N LYS A 194 22.49 -11.45 9.21
CA LYS A 194 22.07 -12.83 9.00
C LYS A 194 20.74 -13.08 9.73
N TYR A 195 19.78 -13.52 8.98
CA TYR A 195 18.42 -13.72 9.45
C TYR A 195 17.90 -15.10 9.02
N ILE A 196 16.80 -15.51 9.64
CA ILE A 196 15.94 -16.60 9.15
C ILE A 196 14.59 -15.98 8.85
N VAL A 197 13.98 -16.39 7.75
CA VAL A 197 12.59 -16.01 7.40
C VAL A 197 11.66 -16.63 8.45
N ASP A 198 10.93 -15.78 9.17
CA ASP A 198 9.92 -16.16 10.14
C ASP A 198 8.58 -16.45 9.46
N SER A 199 8.20 -15.56 8.53
CA SER A 199 6.99 -15.71 7.72
C SER A 199 7.11 -14.90 6.42
N VAL A 200 6.32 -15.29 5.43
CA VAL A 200 6.20 -14.60 4.13
C VAL A 200 4.74 -14.26 3.88
N VAL A 201 4.46 -13.03 3.50
CA VAL A 201 3.11 -12.57 3.12
C VAL A 201 2.81 -13.10 1.73
N LYS A 202 1.75 -13.87 1.59
CA LYS A 202 1.33 -14.42 0.30
C LYS A 202 1.02 -13.32 -0.71
N GLY A 203 1.55 -13.46 -1.94
CA GLY A 203 1.43 -12.47 -3.02
C GLY A 203 2.37 -11.28 -2.88
N SER A 204 3.30 -11.30 -1.92
CA SER A 204 4.34 -10.28 -1.77
C SER A 204 5.53 -10.55 -2.68
N ILE A 205 6.40 -9.55 -2.83
CA ILE A 205 7.65 -9.67 -3.58
C ILE A 205 8.51 -10.84 -3.09
N ALA A 206 8.56 -11.08 -1.78
CA ALA A 206 9.28 -12.21 -1.21
C ALA A 206 8.65 -13.56 -1.60
N ASP A 207 7.30 -13.65 -1.58
CA ASP A 207 6.57 -14.85 -2.00
C ASP A 207 6.81 -15.16 -3.49
N GLU A 208 6.63 -14.16 -4.35
CA GLU A 208 6.88 -14.27 -5.80
C GLU A 208 8.34 -14.60 -6.11
N SER A 209 9.28 -14.13 -5.28
CA SER A 209 10.70 -14.48 -5.38
C SER A 209 11.01 -15.87 -4.80
N GLY A 210 9.99 -16.59 -4.31
CA GLY A 210 10.08 -17.97 -3.83
C GLY A 210 10.75 -18.12 -2.46
N PHE A 211 10.71 -17.10 -1.60
CA PHE A 211 11.13 -17.25 -0.20
C PHE A 211 10.08 -18.02 0.60
N SER A 212 10.56 -18.78 1.55
CA SER A 212 9.75 -19.64 2.41
C SER A 212 10.21 -19.51 3.87
N GLU A 213 9.32 -19.89 4.78
CA GLU A 213 9.66 -19.98 6.20
C GLU A 213 10.91 -20.85 6.44
N LEU A 214 11.76 -20.43 7.36
CA LEU A 214 13.05 -21.03 7.72
C LEU A 214 14.16 -20.88 6.66
N ASP A 215 13.95 -20.16 5.57
CA ASP A 215 15.05 -19.86 4.65
C ASP A 215 16.07 -18.93 5.35
N PRO A 216 17.37 -19.29 5.32
CA PRO A 216 18.40 -18.40 5.82
C PRO A 216 18.63 -17.26 4.85
N VAL A 217 18.68 -16.03 5.38
CA VAL A 217 18.81 -14.81 4.61
C VAL A 217 19.97 -13.97 5.14
N LYS A 218 20.79 -13.45 4.23
CA LYS A 218 21.78 -12.42 4.50
C LYS A 218 21.49 -11.22 3.63
N ILE A 219 21.29 -10.06 4.25
CA ILE A 219 21.13 -8.79 3.55
C ILE A 219 22.50 -8.16 3.41
N TYR A 220 22.95 -7.93 2.17
CA TYR A 220 24.23 -7.27 1.91
C TYR A 220 24.10 -5.76 2.02
N ARG A 221 23.12 -5.21 1.34
CA ARG A 221 22.81 -3.77 1.38
C ARG A 221 21.39 -3.50 0.91
N THR A 222 20.92 -2.32 1.26
CA THR A 222 19.70 -1.71 0.71
C THR A 222 20.06 -0.34 0.16
N TYR A 223 19.45 0.04 -0.96
CA TYR A 223 19.67 1.34 -1.59
C TYR A 223 18.43 1.79 -2.36
N LEU A 224 18.31 3.09 -2.56
CA LEU A 224 17.21 3.70 -3.29
C LEU A 224 17.57 3.89 -4.76
N SER A 225 16.55 3.92 -5.62
CA SER A 225 16.66 4.43 -6.99
C SER A 225 17.10 5.90 -6.99
N PRO A 226 17.60 6.43 -8.13
CA PRO A 226 17.95 7.85 -8.24
C PRO A 226 16.79 8.79 -7.88
N ASP A 227 15.55 8.42 -8.21
CA ASP A 227 14.35 9.21 -7.92
C ASP A 227 13.75 8.93 -6.52
N GLU A 228 14.41 8.08 -5.73
CA GLU A 228 14.02 7.68 -4.38
C GLU A 228 12.60 7.08 -4.25
N ASP A 229 12.04 6.54 -5.33
CA ASP A 229 10.70 5.93 -5.40
C ASP A 229 10.72 4.40 -5.27
N ILE A 230 11.87 3.76 -5.52
CA ILE A 230 12.08 2.31 -5.44
C ILE A 230 13.18 1.99 -4.45
N LEU A 231 12.92 1.05 -3.55
CA LEU A 231 13.92 0.46 -2.66
C LEU A 231 14.41 -0.87 -3.24
N PHE A 232 15.72 -1.01 -3.33
CA PHE A 232 16.40 -2.24 -3.67
C PHE A 232 16.99 -2.91 -2.43
N ALA A 233 16.93 -4.24 -2.37
CA ALA A 233 17.59 -5.05 -1.36
C ALA A 233 18.41 -6.16 -2.03
N GLU A 234 19.72 -6.16 -1.82
CA GLU A 234 20.61 -7.24 -2.24
C GLU A 234 20.65 -8.31 -1.15
N ILE A 235 20.12 -9.47 -1.48
CA ILE A 235 19.91 -10.57 -0.55
C ILE A 235 20.59 -11.84 -1.08
N TYR A 236 21.33 -12.50 -0.21
CA TYR A 236 21.77 -13.87 -0.41
C TYR A 236 20.93 -14.80 0.44
N SER A 237 20.47 -15.89 -0.16
CA SER A 237 19.70 -16.91 0.55
C SER A 237 20.08 -18.30 0.07
N LYS A 238 19.96 -19.27 0.98
CA LYS A 238 20.03 -20.69 0.69
C LYS A 238 18.60 -21.25 0.75
N LYS A 239 17.91 -21.22 -0.39
CA LYS A 239 16.50 -21.62 -0.46
C LYS A 239 16.31 -23.11 -0.30
N LYS A 240 15.33 -23.51 0.51
CA LYS A 240 14.95 -24.90 0.72
C LYS A 240 14.00 -25.43 -0.36
N SER A 241 13.13 -24.59 -0.90
CA SER A 241 12.06 -24.99 -1.81
C SER A 241 12.51 -25.64 -3.12
N ASN A 242 13.76 -25.40 -3.55
CA ASN A 242 14.34 -25.95 -4.78
C ASN A 242 15.61 -26.76 -4.54
N GLY A 243 15.77 -27.35 -3.33
CA GLY A 243 16.93 -28.18 -3.00
C GLY A 243 18.20 -27.37 -2.77
N TYR A 244 18.33 -26.64 -1.67
CA TYR A 244 19.55 -25.96 -1.21
C TYR A 244 20.32 -25.16 -2.29
N LEU A 245 19.59 -24.43 -3.13
CA LEU A 245 20.23 -23.54 -4.10
C LEU A 245 20.69 -22.25 -3.40
N ASP A 246 21.99 -21.98 -3.52
CA ASP A 246 22.56 -20.70 -3.12
C ASP A 246 22.16 -19.65 -4.16
N VAL A 247 21.43 -18.62 -3.75
CA VAL A 247 20.89 -17.58 -4.64
C VAL A 247 21.25 -16.21 -4.12
N SER A 248 21.83 -15.38 -5.00
CA SER A 248 21.94 -13.94 -4.79
C SER A 248 20.86 -13.27 -5.62
N LEU A 249 20.01 -12.46 -4.97
CA LEU A 249 18.88 -11.77 -5.58
C LEU A 249 18.95 -10.28 -5.27
N VAL A 250 18.48 -9.48 -6.20
CA VAL A 250 18.14 -8.08 -5.98
C VAL A 250 16.62 -8.00 -6.01
N LEU A 251 16.04 -7.74 -4.85
CA LEU A 251 14.61 -7.45 -4.75
C LEU A 251 14.41 -5.97 -4.92
N ALA A 252 13.32 -5.58 -5.59
CA ALA A 252 12.93 -4.18 -5.78
C ALA A 252 11.48 -4.01 -5.35
N THR A 253 11.19 -2.93 -4.62
CA THR A 253 9.83 -2.58 -4.20
C THR A 253 9.60 -1.10 -4.37
N PRO A 254 8.43 -0.66 -4.89
CA PRO A 254 8.06 0.74 -4.85
C PRO A 254 7.87 1.17 -3.39
N LEU A 255 8.21 2.43 -3.10
CA LEU A 255 8.00 3.04 -1.79
C LEU A 255 6.58 3.59 -1.60
N ASP A 256 5.76 3.53 -2.63
CA ASP A 256 4.32 3.66 -2.52
C ASP A 256 3.64 2.33 -2.88
N SER A 257 2.71 1.89 -2.05
CA SER A 257 1.99 0.63 -2.19
C SER A 257 0.59 0.80 -1.62
N GLU A 258 -0.38 0.08 -2.21
CA GLU A 258 -1.77 0.03 -1.73
C GLU A 258 -1.89 -0.49 -0.29
N ASN A 259 -0.87 -1.15 0.22
CA ASN A 259 -0.89 -1.71 1.57
C ASN A 259 -0.55 -0.69 2.66
N PHE A 260 -0.10 0.53 2.30
CA PHE A 260 0.18 1.61 3.27
C PHE A 260 -1.03 2.51 3.48
N PHE A 261 -1.43 2.70 4.72
CA PHE A 261 -2.55 3.56 5.10
C PHE A 261 -2.33 4.33 6.40
#